data_64f111bf492eb6c9c3b774afd970be99
#
_entry.id   64f111bf492eb6c9c3b774afd970be99
#
_cell.length_a   1.000
_cell.length_b   1.000
_cell.length_c   1.000
_cell.angle_alpha   90.00
_cell.angle_beta   90.00
_cell.angle_gamma   90.00
#
_symmetry.space_group_name_H-M   'P 1'
#
loop_
_entity.id
_entity.type
_entity.pdbx_description
1 polymer ?
#
loop_
_entity_poly.entity_id
_entity_poly.type
_entity_poly.pdbx_seq_one_letter_code
_entity_poly.pdbx_strand_id
1 'polypeptide(L)'
;MKNNSFLYVLLMAQTLLFSACATREPADYTAFAQARPRSILVLPPINHSTEIQAGNSLLSWSSISLAEKGYYVIPVALSNETFRQNGITEPEEAHALPLERLRKIFGADAVMYITVEQFGTSFMVLTSLTQVRAKARLVDARSGTELWHGEAERHSNSQGVNQGLVGMLVSAVVDQIINTSTDRAHTQIAPIVSGQLFCADQYGLYPGPYASAPEKQVTARQ
;
A
#
# COMPACT_ATOMS: atom_id res chain seq x y z
N MET A 1 18.64 -33.36 46.21
CA MET A 1 17.39 -33.40 45.41
C MET A 1 16.71 -32.02 45.32
N LYS A 2 17.45 -30.93 45.00
CA LYS A 2 16.90 -29.58 45.10
C LYS A 2 16.98 -28.76 43.78
N ASN A 3 17.49 -29.34 42.69
CA ASN A 3 17.72 -28.57 41.45
C ASN A 3 16.73 -28.83 40.29
N ASN A 4 15.83 -29.83 40.40
CA ASN A 4 14.97 -30.19 39.27
C ASN A 4 13.74 -29.27 39.15
N SER A 5 13.25 -28.70 40.26
CA SER A 5 12.09 -27.80 40.22
C SER A 5 12.37 -26.50 39.47
N PHE A 6 13.57 -25.97 39.58
CA PHE A 6 14.00 -24.76 38.85
C PHE A 6 14.09 -25.02 37.33
N LEU A 7 14.56 -26.20 36.96
CA LEU A 7 14.63 -26.63 35.55
C LEU A 7 13.24 -26.78 34.92
N TYR A 8 12.26 -27.32 35.66
CA TYR A 8 10.88 -27.45 35.19
C TYR A 8 10.19 -26.09 35.04
N VAL A 9 10.44 -25.16 35.98
CA VAL A 9 9.89 -23.79 35.88
C VAL A 9 10.50 -23.05 34.67
N LEU A 10 11.79 -23.22 34.41
CA LEU A 10 12.44 -22.63 33.24
C LEU A 10 11.93 -23.23 31.94
N LEU A 11 11.69 -24.54 31.88
CA LEU A 11 11.13 -25.24 30.72
C LEU A 11 9.67 -24.80 30.45
N MET A 12 8.86 -24.63 31.49
CA MET A 12 7.49 -24.12 31.38
C MET A 12 7.44 -22.66 30.94
N ALA A 13 8.39 -21.82 31.36
CA ALA A 13 8.48 -20.44 30.93
C ALA A 13 8.86 -20.32 29.45
N GLN A 14 9.65 -21.21 28.91
CA GLN A 14 10.01 -21.24 27.49
C GLN A 14 8.84 -21.65 26.57
N THR A 15 7.92 -22.51 27.02
CA THR A 15 6.76 -22.91 26.22
C THR A 15 5.72 -21.81 26.07
N LEU A 16 5.64 -20.84 27.01
CA LEU A 16 4.75 -19.69 26.95
C LEU A 16 5.19 -18.61 25.94
N LEU A 17 6.46 -18.61 25.53
CA LEU A 17 7.01 -17.61 24.59
C LEU A 17 6.74 -17.94 23.11
N PHE A 18 6.31 -19.16 22.78
CA PHE A 18 6.05 -19.58 21.40
C PHE A 18 4.63 -19.28 20.89
N SER A 19 3.72 -18.75 21.72
CA SER A 19 2.32 -18.52 21.33
C SER A 19 2.03 -17.14 20.72
N ALA A 20 3.04 -16.32 20.43
CA ALA A 20 2.86 -14.94 19.95
C ALA A 20 2.98 -14.77 18.42
N CYS A 21 2.69 -15.79 17.62
CA CYS A 21 2.43 -15.58 16.20
C CYS A 21 1.00 -15.05 16.05
N ALA A 22 0.83 -13.73 16.02
CA ALA A 22 -0.44 -13.11 15.61
C ALA A 22 -0.68 -13.46 14.13
N THR A 23 -1.48 -14.49 13.88
CA THR A 23 -1.99 -14.80 12.54
C THR A 23 -2.98 -13.70 12.19
N ARG A 24 -2.68 -12.89 11.18
CA ARG A 24 -3.62 -11.91 10.64
C ARG A 24 -4.85 -12.69 10.14
N GLU A 25 -6.04 -12.31 10.59
CA GLU A 25 -7.27 -12.94 10.11
C GLU A 25 -7.43 -12.73 8.61
N PRO A 26 -7.89 -13.76 7.85
CA PRO A 26 -8.23 -13.60 6.44
C PRO A 26 -9.28 -12.50 6.27
N ALA A 27 -9.19 -11.73 5.18
CA ALA A 27 -10.14 -10.66 4.91
C ALA A 27 -11.56 -11.24 4.72
N ASP A 28 -12.56 -10.66 5.38
CA ASP A 28 -13.96 -11.01 5.14
C ASP A 28 -14.48 -10.29 3.90
N TYR A 29 -14.70 -11.05 2.84
CA TYR A 29 -15.21 -10.53 1.57
C TYR A 29 -16.74 -10.63 1.42
N THR A 30 -17.49 -10.92 2.50
CA THR A 30 -18.95 -11.08 2.43
C THR A 30 -19.65 -9.82 1.92
N ALA A 31 -19.32 -8.66 2.50
CA ALA A 31 -19.84 -7.36 2.06
C ALA A 31 -19.43 -7.05 0.61
N PHE A 32 -18.21 -7.39 0.26
CA PHE A 32 -17.68 -7.23 -1.10
C PHE A 32 -18.46 -8.06 -2.12
N ALA A 33 -18.72 -9.34 -1.81
CA ALA A 33 -19.47 -10.25 -2.68
C ALA A 33 -20.93 -9.79 -2.91
N GLN A 34 -21.51 -9.05 -1.94
CA GLN A 34 -22.83 -8.46 -2.08
C GLN A 34 -22.81 -7.18 -2.92
N ALA A 35 -21.86 -6.29 -2.66
CA ALA A 35 -21.75 -4.99 -3.35
C ALA A 35 -21.32 -5.11 -4.81
N ARG A 36 -20.39 -6.03 -5.13
CA ARG A 36 -19.83 -6.29 -6.45
C ARG A 36 -19.47 -5.01 -7.22
N PRO A 37 -18.61 -4.13 -6.67
CA PRO A 37 -18.28 -2.88 -7.32
C PRO A 37 -17.57 -3.15 -8.65
N ARG A 38 -17.93 -2.38 -9.68
CA ARG A 38 -17.36 -2.47 -11.03
C ARG A 38 -16.43 -1.31 -11.31
N SER A 39 -16.73 -0.16 -10.70
CA SER A 39 -16.01 1.09 -10.86
C SER A 39 -15.55 1.64 -9.52
N ILE A 40 -14.35 2.21 -9.50
CA ILE A 40 -13.72 2.78 -8.31
C ILE A 40 -13.33 4.23 -8.59
N LEU A 41 -13.76 5.14 -7.73
CA LEU A 41 -13.24 6.49 -7.62
C LEU A 41 -12.09 6.47 -6.61
N VAL A 42 -10.88 6.76 -7.05
CA VAL A 42 -9.75 6.95 -6.14
C VAL A 42 -9.67 8.42 -5.76
N LEU A 43 -9.81 8.72 -4.49
CA LEU A 43 -9.66 10.09 -3.98
C LEU A 43 -8.18 10.49 -3.92
N PRO A 44 -7.85 11.79 -4.01
CA PRO A 44 -6.51 12.28 -3.76
C PRO A 44 -6.00 11.75 -2.41
N PRO A 45 -4.84 11.09 -2.34
CA PRO A 45 -4.34 10.51 -1.09
C PRO A 45 -4.01 11.58 -0.05
N ILE A 46 -4.41 11.36 1.19
CA ILE A 46 -3.93 12.16 2.33
C ILE A 46 -2.45 11.82 2.54
N ASN A 47 -1.60 12.84 2.68
CA ASN A 47 -0.17 12.67 2.78
C ASN A 47 0.37 13.18 4.12
N HIS A 48 0.78 12.27 5.00
CA HIS A 48 1.41 12.57 6.29
C HIS A 48 2.95 12.59 6.19
N SER A 49 3.51 12.29 5.01
CA SER A 49 4.96 12.31 4.82
C SER A 49 5.48 13.72 4.54
N THR A 50 6.80 13.89 4.58
CA THR A 50 7.46 15.15 4.22
C THR A 50 7.66 15.33 2.71
N GLU A 51 7.41 14.29 1.91
CA GLU A 51 7.56 14.32 0.46
C GLU A 51 6.25 14.82 -0.19
N ILE A 52 6.32 16.00 -0.79
CA ILE A 52 5.14 16.69 -1.35
C ILE A 52 4.46 15.87 -2.45
N GLN A 53 5.23 15.16 -3.28
CA GLN A 53 4.72 14.40 -4.41
C GLN A 53 4.26 12.98 -4.05
N ALA A 54 4.37 12.59 -2.78
CA ALA A 54 4.02 11.23 -2.33
C ALA A 54 2.59 10.84 -2.66
N GLY A 55 1.63 11.75 -2.43
CA GLY A 55 0.22 11.54 -2.76
C GLY A 55 0.00 11.28 -4.25
N ASN A 56 0.56 12.10 -5.11
CA ASN A 56 0.44 11.95 -6.57
C ASN A 56 1.09 10.64 -7.07
N SER A 57 2.23 10.26 -6.48
CA SER A 57 2.90 9.01 -6.80
C SER A 57 2.01 7.80 -6.46
N LEU A 58 1.52 7.73 -5.23
CA LEU A 58 0.64 6.64 -4.79
C LEU A 58 -0.68 6.63 -5.57
N LEU A 59 -1.27 7.78 -5.89
CA LEU A 59 -2.47 7.89 -6.71
C LEU A 59 -2.27 7.24 -8.09
N SER A 60 -1.15 7.57 -8.73
CA SER A 60 -0.81 7.04 -10.06
C SER A 60 -0.62 5.52 -10.04
N TRP A 61 0.21 5.01 -9.15
CA TRP A 61 0.47 3.57 -9.04
C TRP A 61 -0.74 2.77 -8.56
N SER A 62 -1.53 3.33 -7.64
CA SER A 62 -2.77 2.70 -7.18
C SER A 62 -3.79 2.59 -8.31
N SER A 63 -3.89 3.59 -9.17
CA SER A 63 -4.78 3.55 -10.33
C SER A 63 -4.42 2.43 -11.30
N ILE A 64 -3.11 2.23 -11.54
CA ILE A 64 -2.60 1.13 -12.37
C ILE A 64 -2.92 -0.22 -11.72
N SER A 65 -2.56 -0.41 -10.46
CA SER A 65 -2.78 -1.67 -9.74
C SER A 65 -4.26 -2.06 -9.66
N LEU A 66 -5.16 -1.09 -9.47
CA LEU A 66 -6.61 -1.33 -9.46
C LEU A 66 -7.14 -1.70 -10.84
N ALA A 67 -6.64 -1.06 -11.90
CA ALA A 67 -7.00 -1.40 -13.28
C ALA A 67 -6.53 -2.81 -13.66
N GLU A 68 -5.30 -3.19 -13.31
CA GLU A 68 -4.76 -4.54 -13.49
C GLU A 68 -5.55 -5.59 -12.69
N LYS A 69 -6.08 -5.20 -11.52
CA LYS A 69 -6.97 -6.05 -10.71
C LYS A 69 -8.35 -6.24 -11.34
N GLY A 70 -8.64 -5.54 -12.44
CA GLY A 70 -9.88 -5.68 -13.22
C GLY A 70 -11.00 -4.76 -12.81
N TYR A 71 -10.70 -3.56 -12.32
CA TYR A 71 -11.69 -2.52 -12.05
C TYR A 71 -11.64 -1.41 -13.09
N TYR A 72 -12.79 -0.80 -13.34
CA TYR A 72 -12.83 0.48 -14.03
C TYR A 72 -12.46 1.58 -13.03
N VAL A 73 -11.30 2.16 -13.18
CA VAL A 73 -10.85 3.29 -12.35
C VAL A 73 -11.31 4.59 -13.01
N ILE A 74 -12.04 5.43 -12.28
CA ILE A 74 -12.40 6.76 -12.75
C ILE A 74 -11.12 7.53 -13.06
N PRO A 75 -10.97 8.13 -14.27
CA PRO A 75 -9.73 8.80 -14.65
C PRO A 75 -9.33 9.86 -13.64
N VAL A 76 -8.17 9.68 -12.98
CA VAL A 76 -7.73 10.52 -11.87
C VAL A 76 -7.50 11.98 -12.27
N ALA A 77 -7.11 12.24 -13.51
CA ALA A 77 -6.99 13.61 -14.03
C ALA A 77 -8.35 14.31 -14.08
N LEU A 78 -9.40 13.59 -14.48
CA LEU A 78 -10.77 14.12 -14.53
C LEU A 78 -11.33 14.36 -13.11
N SER A 79 -11.15 13.40 -12.20
CA SER A 79 -11.65 13.55 -10.83
C SER A 79 -10.94 14.69 -10.11
N ASN A 80 -9.62 14.80 -10.22
CA ASN A 80 -8.86 15.89 -9.61
C ASN A 80 -9.27 17.27 -10.17
N GLU A 81 -9.46 17.37 -11.49
CA GLU A 81 -9.92 18.62 -12.10
C GLU A 81 -11.34 18.98 -11.65
N THR A 82 -12.23 17.98 -11.52
CA THR A 82 -13.58 18.20 -11.00
C THR A 82 -13.55 18.70 -9.55
N PHE A 83 -12.71 18.16 -8.68
CA PHE A 83 -12.51 18.65 -7.32
C PHE A 83 -12.02 20.10 -7.32
N ARG A 84 -10.97 20.38 -8.07
CA ARG A 84 -10.36 21.72 -8.19
C ARG A 84 -11.39 22.77 -8.67
N GLN A 85 -12.18 22.47 -9.68
CA GLN A 85 -13.21 23.37 -10.21
C GLN A 85 -14.34 23.64 -9.21
N ASN A 86 -14.54 22.75 -8.23
CA ASN A 86 -15.51 22.92 -7.15
C ASN A 86 -14.88 23.50 -5.87
N GLY A 87 -13.64 24.02 -5.95
CA GLY A 87 -12.94 24.65 -4.83
C GLY A 87 -12.36 23.67 -3.81
N ILE A 88 -12.30 22.36 -4.13
CA ILE A 88 -11.71 21.32 -3.28
C ILE A 88 -10.28 21.13 -3.76
N THR A 89 -9.33 21.63 -2.99
CA THR A 89 -7.89 21.58 -3.32
C THR A 89 -7.10 20.67 -2.41
N GLU A 90 -7.59 20.46 -1.19
CA GLU A 90 -6.94 19.64 -0.19
C GLU A 90 -7.53 18.22 -0.17
N PRO A 91 -6.68 17.16 -0.05
CA PRO A 91 -7.15 15.77 0.02
C PRO A 91 -8.16 15.52 1.15
N GLU A 92 -7.97 16.14 2.29
CA GLU A 92 -8.83 16.02 3.47
C GLU A 92 -10.26 16.49 3.17
N GLU A 93 -10.41 17.56 2.39
CA GLU A 93 -11.72 18.07 1.96
C GLU A 93 -12.41 17.06 1.04
N ALA A 94 -11.67 16.46 0.11
CA ALA A 94 -12.21 15.42 -0.76
C ALA A 94 -12.65 14.18 0.03
N HIS A 95 -11.87 13.77 1.05
CA HIS A 95 -12.22 12.66 1.94
C HIS A 95 -13.41 12.94 2.86
N ALA A 96 -13.69 14.21 3.16
CA ALA A 96 -14.82 14.62 3.98
C ALA A 96 -16.15 14.72 3.20
N LEU A 97 -16.13 14.59 1.87
CA LEU A 97 -17.34 14.67 1.05
C LEU A 97 -18.29 13.50 1.34
N PRO A 98 -19.62 13.76 1.40
CA PRO A 98 -20.60 12.69 1.51
C PRO A 98 -20.51 11.73 0.31
N LEU A 99 -20.54 10.43 0.58
CA LEU A 99 -20.51 9.37 -0.44
C LEU A 99 -21.59 9.53 -1.51
N GLU A 100 -22.79 9.94 -1.10
CA GLU A 100 -23.89 10.22 -2.03
C GLU A 100 -23.52 11.30 -3.06
N ARG A 101 -22.81 12.37 -2.62
CA ARG A 101 -22.34 13.42 -3.51
C ARG A 101 -21.30 12.90 -4.48
N LEU A 102 -20.30 12.15 -3.98
CA LEU A 102 -19.27 11.51 -4.83
C LEU A 102 -19.90 10.60 -5.87
N ARG A 103 -20.84 9.74 -5.45
CA ARG A 103 -21.56 8.84 -6.36
C ARG A 103 -22.38 9.60 -7.40
N LYS A 104 -23.06 10.68 -7.01
CA LYS A 104 -23.88 11.50 -7.94
C LYS A 104 -23.01 12.18 -9.00
N ILE A 105 -21.83 12.64 -8.64
CA ILE A 105 -20.92 13.36 -9.55
C ILE A 105 -20.18 12.39 -10.47
N PHE A 106 -19.58 11.32 -9.92
CA PHE A 106 -18.65 10.46 -10.63
C PHE A 106 -19.29 9.14 -11.13
N GLY A 107 -20.45 8.76 -10.60
CA GLY A 107 -21.12 7.51 -10.97
C GLY A 107 -20.40 6.24 -10.50
N ALA A 108 -19.41 6.36 -9.61
CA ALA A 108 -18.63 5.23 -9.13
C ALA A 108 -19.42 4.34 -8.19
N ASP A 109 -19.20 3.02 -8.26
CA ASP A 109 -19.81 2.04 -7.36
C ASP A 109 -19.15 2.04 -5.99
N ALA A 110 -17.83 2.28 -5.93
CA ALA A 110 -17.07 2.35 -4.68
C ALA A 110 -16.06 3.49 -4.70
N VAL A 111 -15.66 3.92 -3.51
CA VAL A 111 -14.68 4.99 -3.29
C VAL A 111 -13.48 4.42 -2.56
N MET A 112 -12.28 4.67 -3.09
CA MET A 112 -11.00 4.29 -2.51
C MET A 112 -10.40 5.47 -1.78
N TYR A 113 -10.14 5.30 -0.49
CA TYR A 113 -9.45 6.23 0.38
C TYR A 113 -8.04 5.73 0.60
N ILE A 114 -7.04 6.57 0.38
CA ILE A 114 -5.63 6.23 0.56
C ILE A 114 -4.99 7.25 1.49
N THR A 115 -4.17 6.76 2.42
CA THR A 115 -3.33 7.59 3.29
C THR A 115 -1.88 7.14 3.16
N VAL A 116 -1.01 8.08 2.86
CA VAL A 116 0.45 7.91 2.84
C VAL A 116 0.97 8.24 4.23
N GLU A 117 1.44 7.23 4.95
CA GLU A 117 1.97 7.39 6.31
C GLU A 117 3.45 7.81 6.27
N GLN A 118 4.22 7.18 5.39
CA GLN A 118 5.64 7.44 5.22
C GLN A 118 6.01 7.35 3.74
N PHE A 119 6.84 8.27 3.29
CA PHE A 119 7.36 8.29 1.93
C PHE A 119 8.65 9.08 1.88
N GLY A 120 9.72 8.50 1.34
CA GLY A 120 10.98 9.18 1.13
C GLY A 120 12.19 8.41 1.66
N THR A 121 13.32 9.09 1.66
CA THR A 121 14.61 8.54 2.07
C THR A 121 15.14 9.28 3.30
N SER A 122 15.46 8.51 4.33
CA SER A 122 16.17 8.99 5.52
C SER A 122 17.64 8.63 5.43
N PHE A 123 18.51 9.60 5.68
CA PHE A 123 19.95 9.42 5.65
C PHE A 123 20.50 9.23 7.05
N MET A 124 21.22 8.14 7.26
CA MET A 124 22.02 7.88 8.46
C MET A 124 23.49 8.02 8.10
N VAL A 125 24.37 8.09 9.10
CA VAL A 125 25.81 8.36 8.91
C VAL A 125 26.49 7.37 7.94
N LEU A 126 26.03 6.12 7.88
CA LEU A 126 26.63 5.07 7.06
C LEU A 126 25.65 4.35 6.11
N THR A 127 24.35 4.70 6.20
CA THR A 127 23.30 4.01 5.40
C THR A 127 22.20 4.98 5.04
N SER A 128 21.51 4.73 3.92
CA SER A 128 20.24 5.38 3.62
C SER A 128 19.11 4.37 3.66
N LEU A 129 17.98 4.79 4.22
CA LEU A 129 16.74 3.99 4.27
C LEU A 129 15.68 4.72 3.45
N THR A 130 15.27 4.11 2.35
CA THR A 130 14.10 4.56 1.60
C THR A 130 12.89 3.74 2.04
N GLN A 131 11.82 4.41 2.44
CA GLN A 131 10.62 3.77 2.98
C GLN A 131 9.36 4.37 2.37
N VAL A 132 8.42 3.49 2.05
CA VAL A 132 7.05 3.87 1.68
C VAL A 132 6.09 3.00 2.48
N ARG A 133 5.15 3.65 3.15
CA ARG A 133 4.07 3.01 3.92
C ARG A 133 2.75 3.69 3.59
N ALA A 134 1.76 2.90 3.22
CA ALA A 134 0.45 3.39 2.86
C ALA A 134 -0.65 2.48 3.41
N LYS A 135 -1.80 3.11 3.71
CA LYS A 135 -3.05 2.45 4.09
C LYS A 135 -4.12 2.79 3.06
N ALA A 136 -5.02 1.86 2.82
CA ALA A 136 -6.17 2.11 1.97
C ALA A 136 -7.41 1.40 2.50
N ARG A 137 -8.59 1.97 2.19
CA ARG A 137 -9.89 1.35 2.43
C ARG A 137 -10.81 1.61 1.25
N LEU A 138 -11.59 0.59 0.89
CA LEU A 138 -12.61 0.65 -0.14
C LEU A 138 -13.99 0.67 0.49
N VAL A 139 -14.82 1.63 0.12
CA VAL A 139 -16.15 1.83 0.68
C VAL A 139 -17.18 1.80 -0.44
N ASP A 140 -18.27 1.04 -0.25
CA ASP A 140 -19.42 1.05 -1.17
C ASP A 140 -20.07 2.43 -1.20
N ALA A 141 -20.20 3.02 -2.38
CA ALA A 141 -20.71 4.38 -2.54
C ALA A 141 -22.22 4.51 -2.30
N ARG A 142 -22.96 3.38 -2.21
CA ARG A 142 -24.41 3.35 -1.97
C ARG A 142 -24.73 3.19 -0.50
N SER A 143 -24.12 2.18 0.14
CA SER A 143 -24.42 1.80 1.53
C SER A 143 -23.50 2.45 2.55
N GLY A 144 -22.32 2.93 2.14
CA GLY A 144 -21.27 3.38 3.05
C GLY A 144 -20.55 2.23 3.76
N THR A 145 -20.83 0.99 3.39
CA THR A 145 -20.19 -0.18 3.99
C THR A 145 -18.73 -0.26 3.54
N GLU A 146 -17.82 -0.48 4.48
CA GLU A 146 -16.43 -0.81 4.14
C GLU A 146 -16.36 -2.20 3.54
N LEU A 147 -15.84 -2.29 2.32
CA LEU A 147 -15.71 -3.54 1.56
C LEU A 147 -14.37 -4.21 1.77
N TRP A 148 -13.35 -3.42 2.01
CA TRP A 148 -11.99 -3.88 2.19
C TRP A 148 -11.11 -2.79 2.77
N HIS A 149 -10.08 -3.19 3.51
CA HIS A 149 -8.97 -2.33 3.91
C HIS A 149 -7.66 -3.09 3.84
N GLY A 150 -6.58 -2.36 3.65
CA GLY A 150 -5.24 -2.91 3.57
C GLY A 150 -4.18 -1.91 4.02
N GLU A 151 -3.03 -2.44 4.38
CA GLU A 151 -1.82 -1.69 4.69
C GLU A 151 -0.64 -2.39 4.06
N ALA A 152 0.24 -1.62 3.44
CA ALA A 152 1.48 -2.13 2.87
C ALA A 152 2.64 -1.19 3.22
N GLU A 153 3.79 -1.81 3.47
CA GLU A 153 5.03 -1.12 3.76
C GLU A 153 6.18 -1.81 3.05
N ARG A 154 7.05 -1.00 2.47
CA ARG A 154 8.30 -1.47 1.89
C ARG A 154 9.42 -0.51 2.23
N HIS A 155 10.56 -1.07 2.57
CA HIS A 155 11.79 -0.32 2.76
C HIS A 155 12.91 -0.94 1.93
N SER A 156 13.84 -0.11 1.48
CA SER A 156 15.07 -0.52 0.82
C SER A 156 16.24 0.10 1.56
N ASN A 157 17.11 -0.75 2.09
CA ASN A 157 18.36 -0.32 2.69
C ASN A 157 19.44 -0.34 1.61
N SER A 158 20.16 0.75 1.43
CA SER A 158 21.46 0.69 0.77
C SER A 158 22.48 0.17 1.78
N GLN A 159 22.66 -1.17 1.80
CA GLN A 159 23.83 -1.74 2.48
C GLN A 159 25.01 -1.57 1.54
N GLY A 160 26.01 -0.78 1.99
CA GLY A 160 27.29 -0.72 1.31
C GLY A 160 27.84 -2.14 1.11
N VAL A 161 28.03 -2.50 -0.14
CA VAL A 161 28.66 -3.77 -0.54
C VAL A 161 29.95 -3.93 0.27
N ASN A 162 30.28 -5.13 0.71
CA ASN A 162 31.43 -5.58 1.51
C ASN A 162 32.82 -5.02 1.12
N GLN A 163 32.97 -3.75 1.05
CA GLN A 163 34.19 -3.02 0.77
C GLN A 163 34.48 -2.21 2.02
N GLY A 164 35.58 -2.45 2.70
CA GLY A 164 36.01 -1.80 3.95
C GLY A 164 35.56 -0.35 4.18
N LEU A 165 35.85 0.23 5.31
CA LEU A 165 35.36 1.56 5.75
C LEU A 165 35.36 2.66 4.65
N VAL A 166 36.36 2.65 3.76
CA VAL A 166 36.47 3.63 2.66
C VAL A 166 35.44 3.36 1.56
N GLY A 167 35.21 2.11 1.19
CA GLY A 167 34.20 1.72 0.21
C GLY A 167 32.77 1.99 0.72
N MET A 168 32.53 1.80 2.02
CA MET A 168 31.26 2.10 2.67
C MET A 168 30.93 3.60 2.67
N LEU A 169 31.92 4.47 2.88
CA LEU A 169 31.74 5.92 2.79
C LEU A 169 31.47 6.37 1.36
N VAL A 170 32.19 5.81 0.38
CA VAL A 170 32.01 6.16 -1.03
C VAL A 170 30.63 5.67 -1.52
N SER A 171 30.21 4.45 -1.15
CA SER A 171 28.89 3.93 -1.54
C SER A 171 27.75 4.73 -0.90
N ALA A 172 27.86 5.14 0.36
CA ALA A 172 26.85 5.98 1.02
C ALA A 172 26.68 7.34 0.33
N VAL A 173 27.77 7.97 -0.13
CA VAL A 173 27.70 9.24 -0.87
C VAL A 173 27.10 9.02 -2.28
N VAL A 174 27.49 7.96 -2.97
CA VAL A 174 26.95 7.62 -4.30
C VAL A 174 25.48 7.27 -4.19
N ASP A 175 25.07 6.47 -3.20
CA ASP A 175 23.68 6.10 -2.94
C ASP A 175 22.82 7.33 -2.59
N GLN A 176 23.37 8.28 -1.86
CA GLN A 176 22.70 9.55 -1.56
C GLN A 176 22.48 10.37 -2.84
N ILE A 177 23.47 10.47 -3.71
CA ILE A 177 23.36 11.17 -5.00
C ILE A 177 22.34 10.47 -5.91
N ILE A 178 22.41 9.15 -6.01
CA ILE A 178 21.49 8.35 -6.82
C ILE A 178 20.05 8.46 -6.30
N ASN A 179 19.84 8.35 -4.99
CA ASN A 179 18.52 8.47 -4.38
C ASN A 179 17.91 9.87 -4.60
N THR A 180 18.73 10.91 -4.53
CA THR A 180 18.29 12.29 -4.78
C THR A 180 18.00 12.52 -6.27
N SER A 181 18.77 11.91 -7.18
CA SER A 181 18.65 12.13 -8.62
C SER A 181 17.61 11.24 -9.31
N THR A 182 17.37 10.03 -8.81
CA THR A 182 16.50 9.03 -9.46
C THR A 182 15.16 8.84 -8.75
N ASP A 183 14.97 9.45 -7.58
CA ASP A 183 13.72 9.37 -6.85
C ASP A 183 13.23 7.93 -6.64
N ARG A 184 14.09 7.14 -5.99
CA ARG A 184 13.87 5.70 -5.78
C ARG A 184 12.52 5.37 -5.12
N ALA A 185 12.04 6.24 -4.23
CA ALA A 185 10.76 6.04 -3.56
C ALA A 185 9.60 6.04 -4.58
N HIS A 186 9.60 6.98 -5.54
CA HIS A 186 8.55 7.11 -6.53
C HIS A 186 8.60 6.02 -7.61
N THR A 187 9.80 5.66 -8.08
CA THR A 187 9.96 4.81 -9.26
C THR A 187 10.13 3.33 -8.94
N GLN A 188 10.67 2.98 -7.77
CA GLN A 188 10.98 1.60 -7.43
C GLN A 188 10.13 1.06 -6.28
N ILE A 189 9.87 1.85 -5.24
CA ILE A 189 9.23 1.36 -4.02
C ILE A 189 7.72 1.57 -4.06
N ALA A 190 7.24 2.72 -4.51
CA ALA A 190 5.81 3.01 -4.59
C ALA A 190 5.01 2.00 -5.45
N PRO A 191 5.49 1.56 -6.63
CA PRO A 191 4.80 0.52 -7.40
C PRO A 191 4.73 -0.81 -6.66
N ILE A 192 5.80 -1.20 -5.93
CA ILE A 192 5.81 -2.43 -5.13
C ILE A 192 4.79 -2.32 -3.98
N VAL A 193 4.76 -1.18 -3.28
CA VAL A 193 3.80 -0.93 -2.19
C VAL A 193 2.37 -0.96 -2.70
N SER A 194 2.10 -0.31 -3.83
CA SER A 194 0.79 -0.34 -4.48
C SER A 194 0.39 -1.78 -4.86
N GLY A 195 1.28 -2.53 -5.49
CA GLY A 195 1.06 -3.94 -5.81
C GLY A 195 0.80 -4.79 -4.56
N GLN A 196 1.60 -4.65 -3.50
CA GLN A 196 1.39 -5.36 -2.24
C GLN A 196 0.07 -4.98 -1.57
N LEU A 197 -0.30 -3.70 -1.62
CA LEU A 197 -1.53 -3.20 -1.01
C LEU A 197 -2.76 -3.84 -1.66
N PHE A 198 -2.82 -3.88 -2.99
CA PHE A 198 -4.02 -4.33 -3.70
C PHE A 198 -3.96 -5.78 -4.21
N CYS A 199 -2.76 -6.32 -4.46
CA CYS A 199 -2.59 -7.60 -5.14
C CYS A 199 -2.09 -8.74 -4.24
N ALA A 200 -1.93 -8.54 -2.92
CA ALA A 200 -1.54 -9.62 -2.01
C ALA A 200 -2.57 -10.76 -2.01
N ASP A 201 -2.10 -12.01 -2.12
CA ASP A 201 -2.96 -13.19 -2.39
C ASP A 201 -4.10 -13.42 -1.40
N GLN A 202 -3.86 -13.26 -0.09
CA GLN A 202 -4.86 -13.55 0.95
C GLN A 202 -5.48 -12.31 1.59
N TYR A 203 -4.87 -11.14 1.40
CA TYR A 203 -5.26 -9.90 2.07
C TYR A 203 -5.50 -8.75 1.09
N GLY A 204 -5.20 -8.98 -0.18
CA GLY A 204 -5.39 -8.00 -1.25
C GLY A 204 -6.84 -7.78 -1.59
N LEU A 205 -7.08 -6.80 -2.44
CA LEU A 205 -8.41 -6.52 -2.95
C LEU A 205 -8.92 -7.71 -3.78
N TYR A 206 -10.19 -8.06 -3.65
CA TYR A 206 -10.82 -9.09 -4.49
C TYR A 206 -10.72 -8.72 -5.98
N PRO A 207 -10.53 -9.69 -6.90
CA PRO A 207 -10.51 -9.39 -8.33
C PRO A 207 -11.79 -8.70 -8.82
N GLY A 208 -11.62 -7.68 -9.64
CA GLY A 208 -12.73 -6.96 -10.25
C GLY A 208 -13.37 -7.75 -11.41
N PRO A 209 -14.54 -7.29 -11.91
CA PRO A 209 -15.29 -8.00 -12.94
C PRO A 209 -14.62 -8.01 -14.31
N TYR A 210 -13.62 -7.16 -14.53
CA TYR A 210 -12.86 -7.07 -15.79
C TYR A 210 -11.46 -7.70 -15.66
N ALA A 211 -11.17 -8.41 -14.54
CA ALA A 211 -9.93 -9.14 -14.40
C ALA A 211 -9.80 -10.19 -15.52
N SER A 212 -8.66 -10.22 -16.18
CA SER A 212 -8.32 -11.29 -17.12
C SER A 212 -8.34 -12.61 -16.38
N ALA A 213 -8.98 -13.63 -16.95
CA ALA A 213 -8.89 -14.98 -16.40
C ALA A 213 -7.39 -15.34 -16.27
N PRO A 214 -6.96 -15.99 -15.18
CA PRO A 214 -5.57 -16.40 -15.04
C PRO A 214 -5.19 -17.21 -16.26
N GLU A 215 -4.18 -16.74 -16.98
CA GLU A 215 -3.64 -17.43 -18.15
C GLU A 215 -3.21 -18.83 -17.69
N LYS A 216 -3.94 -19.86 -18.14
CA LYS A 216 -3.55 -21.24 -17.90
C LYS A 216 -2.15 -21.37 -18.47
N GLN A 217 -1.14 -21.54 -17.61
CA GLN A 217 0.19 -21.89 -18.05
C GLN A 217 0.06 -23.07 -19.00
N VAL A 218 0.24 -22.81 -20.28
CA VAL A 218 0.36 -23.85 -21.29
C VAL A 218 1.67 -24.55 -20.94
N THR A 219 1.56 -25.62 -20.17
CA THR A 219 2.68 -26.53 -19.92
C THR A 219 3.02 -27.12 -21.27
N ALA A 220 4.03 -26.57 -21.95
CA ALA A 220 4.64 -27.19 -23.10
C ALA A 220 5.19 -28.53 -22.62
N ARG A 221 4.48 -29.61 -22.89
CA ARG A 221 5.01 -30.96 -22.86
C ARG A 221 5.95 -31.08 -24.06
N GLN A 222 7.21 -31.13 -23.79
CA GLN A 222 8.21 -31.80 -24.64
C GLN A 222 8.54 -33.13 -24.01
#